data_da15da17694b57aff969f7d5d9bff1e7
#
_entry.id   da15da17694b57aff969f7d5d9bff1e7
#
_cell.length_a   1.000
_cell.length_b   1.000
_cell.length_c   1.000
_cell.angle_alpha   90.00
_cell.angle_beta   90.00
_cell.angle_gamma   90.00
#
_symmetry.space_group_name_H-M   'P 1'
#
loop_
_entity.id
_entity.type
_entity.pdbx_description
1 polymer ?
#
loop_
_entity_poly.entity_id
_entity_poly.type
_entity_poly.pdbx_seq_one_letter_code
_entity_poly.pdbx_strand_id
1 'polypeptide(L)'
;MAEEEKASSVAATKVQEAAASVQQASAAKQRGRITGSKAEAVTRRYFETIGAHDVQGAAAMWAPDGREDVRGQGLYIGPEGLREFIGGLIEAIPDLKMEIVSTTAEDERCALHWRLRGTFAGPGSLNGIAPTGHRMELEGVDVLTVRDGLIVSNDAFTDTMSVPRQIGMMPPLGSSAEQRMMGAFNVKTRVTDELAGAGEARLVAEGVWVVQGQPGRCNVYLIENGGAEDGVTMFDAGARTMTRAVARAGAKLGGITRIVLGHGHTDHRGTAPGLNVPVWCHPEEVQDAEGSGGWRYWPADLAGLPPVAKQIQKVLHRYAWDDGPVKIAGTVTEGEEVAGFKVIDLPGHAPGLIGLWREADRLALVSDCFYTIDMWGRSRAPSVPAQTYNYDTSQARESMRKLAEMEPAAAWPGHANPATGDVRGQLVKAAEATGDIASATPATT
;
A
#
# COMPACT_ATOMS: atom_id res chain seq x y z
N MET A 1 7.28 -7.91 -67.61
CA MET A 1 8.42 -6.95 -67.54
C MET A 1 7.94 -5.49 -67.60
N ALA A 2 7.21 -5.01 -68.61
CA ALA A 2 6.80 -3.59 -68.69
C ALA A 2 5.74 -3.14 -67.62
N GLU A 3 4.90 -4.06 -67.13
CA GLU A 3 3.94 -3.75 -66.03
C GLU A 3 4.61 -3.77 -64.64
N GLU A 4 5.62 -4.59 -64.42
CA GLU A 4 6.37 -4.61 -63.16
C GLU A 4 7.26 -3.38 -62.98
N GLU A 5 7.87 -2.90 -64.06
CA GLU A 5 8.64 -1.64 -64.04
C GLU A 5 7.74 -0.41 -63.73
N LYS A 6 6.50 -0.40 -64.28
CA LYS A 6 5.56 0.67 -64.02
C LYS A 6 5.04 0.66 -62.59
N ALA A 7 4.80 -0.51 -61.99
CA ALA A 7 4.40 -0.67 -60.61
C ALA A 7 5.52 -0.26 -59.63
N SER A 8 6.78 -0.62 -59.94
CA SER A 8 7.93 -0.23 -59.14
C SER A 8 8.18 1.30 -59.17
N SER A 9 7.99 1.95 -60.33
CA SER A 9 8.12 3.41 -60.46
C SER A 9 7.06 4.17 -59.68
N VAL A 10 5.79 3.71 -59.66
CA VAL A 10 4.70 4.33 -58.93
C VAL A 10 4.89 4.14 -57.42
N ALA A 11 5.41 3.02 -56.96
CA ALA A 11 5.73 2.78 -55.56
C ALA A 11 6.87 3.69 -55.08
N ALA A 12 7.93 3.86 -55.88
CA ALA A 12 9.04 4.75 -55.58
C ALA A 12 8.61 6.22 -55.48
N THR A 13 7.71 6.68 -56.36
CA THR A 13 7.18 8.04 -56.34
C THR A 13 6.35 8.29 -55.07
N LYS A 14 5.48 7.35 -54.67
CA LYS A 14 4.68 7.46 -53.43
C LYS A 14 5.52 7.47 -52.14
N VAL A 15 6.64 6.73 -52.13
CA VAL A 15 7.56 6.74 -50.99
C VAL A 15 8.31 8.09 -50.92
N GLN A 16 8.70 8.66 -52.08
CA GLN A 16 9.30 10.01 -52.12
C GLN A 16 8.35 11.12 -51.72
N GLU A 17 7.09 11.05 -52.14
CA GLU A 17 6.06 12.01 -51.73
C GLU A 17 5.73 11.93 -50.23
N ALA A 18 5.65 10.70 -49.66
CA ALA A 18 5.51 10.48 -48.24
C ALA A 18 6.70 10.99 -47.44
N ALA A 19 7.91 10.77 -47.89
CA ALA A 19 9.13 11.29 -47.28
C ALA A 19 9.21 12.83 -47.32
N ALA A 20 8.80 13.43 -48.42
CA ALA A 20 8.74 14.89 -48.57
C ALA A 20 7.67 15.53 -47.65
N SER A 21 6.51 14.87 -47.50
CA SER A 21 5.45 15.34 -46.59
C SER A 21 5.86 15.22 -45.10
N VAL A 22 6.59 14.18 -44.72
CA VAL A 22 7.17 14.02 -43.36
C VAL A 22 8.27 15.06 -43.12
N GLN A 23 9.11 15.35 -44.10
CA GLN A 23 10.12 16.41 -43.99
C GLN A 23 9.50 17.82 -43.94
N GLN A 24 8.43 18.08 -44.70
CA GLN A 24 7.70 19.35 -44.62
C GLN A 24 6.96 19.52 -43.28
N ALA A 25 6.34 18.44 -42.75
CA ALA A 25 5.71 18.47 -41.44
C ALA A 25 6.75 18.65 -40.31
N SER A 26 7.91 18.01 -40.42
CA SER A 26 9.05 18.23 -39.53
C SER A 26 9.62 19.64 -39.59
N ALA A 27 9.77 20.22 -40.79
CA ALA A 27 10.24 21.58 -40.99
C ALA A 27 9.20 22.62 -40.54
N ALA A 28 7.90 22.37 -40.72
CA ALA A 28 6.83 23.24 -40.18
C ALA A 28 6.81 23.19 -38.63
N LYS A 29 7.01 22.02 -38.05
CA LYS A 29 7.16 21.82 -36.58
C LYS A 29 8.42 22.53 -36.05
N GLN A 30 9.50 22.54 -36.82
CA GLN A 30 10.74 23.27 -36.49
C GLN A 30 10.63 24.81 -36.64
N ARG A 31 9.80 25.30 -37.57
CA ARG A 31 9.56 26.75 -37.72
C ARG A 31 8.63 27.37 -36.67
N GLY A 32 7.75 26.53 -36.04
CA GLY A 32 6.96 26.95 -34.87
C GLY A 32 7.78 26.99 -33.56
N ARG A 33 9.08 26.69 -33.58
CA ARG A 33 9.95 26.53 -32.43
C ARG A 33 10.81 27.77 -32.08
N ILE A 34 10.53 28.93 -32.63
CA ILE A 34 11.32 30.17 -32.38
C ILE A 34 10.40 31.31 -31.92
N THR A 35 9.61 31.06 -30.88
CA THR A 35 9.19 32.00 -29.85
C THR A 35 8.93 31.17 -28.62
N GLY A 36 9.82 31.22 -27.61
CA GLY A 36 9.63 30.49 -26.35
C GLY A 36 8.25 30.82 -25.81
N SER A 37 7.46 29.80 -25.42
CA SER A 37 6.13 30.03 -24.87
C SER A 37 6.26 30.89 -23.61
N LYS A 38 5.22 31.63 -23.24
CA LYS A 38 5.21 32.38 -21.97
C LYS A 38 5.52 31.45 -20.79
N ALA A 39 5.04 30.18 -20.84
CA ALA A 39 5.33 29.17 -19.85
C ALA A 39 6.82 28.84 -19.78
N GLU A 40 7.50 28.68 -20.92
CA GLU A 40 8.95 28.41 -20.92
C GLU A 40 9.74 29.57 -20.30
N ALA A 41 9.42 30.81 -20.64
CA ALA A 41 10.11 31.98 -20.09
C ALA A 41 9.97 32.08 -18.56
N VAL A 42 8.76 31.87 -18.03
CA VAL A 42 8.49 31.84 -16.58
C VAL A 42 9.24 30.69 -15.92
N THR A 43 9.15 29.48 -16.48
CA THR A 43 9.82 28.28 -15.94
C THR A 43 11.34 28.46 -15.88
N ARG A 44 11.97 28.94 -16.96
CA ARG A 44 13.42 29.23 -16.97
C ARG A 44 13.81 30.24 -15.89
N ARG A 45 13.07 31.37 -15.82
CA ARG A 45 13.34 32.39 -14.81
C ARG A 45 13.20 31.87 -13.39
N TYR A 46 12.23 30.99 -13.13
CA TYR A 46 12.06 30.31 -11.81
C TYR A 46 13.32 29.54 -11.41
N PHE A 47 13.84 28.66 -12.29
CA PHE A 47 15.06 27.90 -12.02
C PHE A 47 16.32 28.76 -11.92
N GLU A 48 16.43 29.82 -12.73
CA GLU A 48 17.51 30.80 -12.62
C GLU A 48 17.48 31.52 -11.27
N THR A 49 16.29 31.84 -10.78
CA THR A 49 16.09 32.50 -9.46
C THR A 49 16.49 31.57 -8.32
N ILE A 50 16.18 30.28 -8.41
CA ILE A 50 16.66 29.25 -7.45
C ILE A 50 18.19 29.17 -7.50
N GLY A 51 18.78 29.11 -8.68
CA GLY A 51 20.23 29.08 -8.87
C GLY A 51 20.95 30.32 -8.37
N ALA A 52 20.26 31.47 -8.32
CA ALA A 52 20.73 32.71 -7.74
C ALA A 52 20.51 32.84 -6.23
N HIS A 53 19.94 31.80 -5.58
CA HIS A 53 19.56 31.74 -4.16
C HIS A 53 18.53 32.83 -3.75
N ASP A 54 17.76 33.33 -4.70
CA ASP A 54 16.69 34.32 -4.44
C ASP A 54 15.38 33.60 -4.11
N VAL A 55 15.26 33.14 -2.84
CA VAL A 55 14.08 32.46 -2.32
C VAL A 55 12.80 33.28 -2.45
N GLN A 56 12.90 34.61 -2.24
CA GLN A 56 11.74 35.48 -2.30
C GLN A 56 11.28 35.69 -3.74
N GLY A 57 12.22 35.89 -4.67
CA GLY A 57 11.94 36.02 -6.10
C GLY A 57 11.34 34.73 -6.66
N ALA A 58 11.85 33.54 -6.28
CA ALA A 58 11.30 32.28 -6.69
C ALA A 58 9.86 32.09 -6.19
N ALA A 59 9.61 32.32 -4.90
CA ALA A 59 8.29 32.23 -4.31
C ALA A 59 7.26 33.21 -4.89
N ALA A 60 7.68 34.41 -5.25
CA ALA A 60 6.81 35.43 -5.85
C ALA A 60 6.31 35.05 -7.25
N MET A 61 6.89 34.05 -7.90
CA MET A 61 6.44 33.56 -9.21
C MET A 61 5.28 32.55 -9.13
N TRP A 62 4.81 32.21 -7.93
CA TRP A 62 3.77 31.22 -7.70
C TRP A 62 2.41 31.85 -7.42
N ALA A 63 1.35 31.19 -7.90
CA ALA A 63 -0.01 31.51 -7.53
C ALA A 63 -0.25 31.23 -6.03
N PRO A 64 -1.17 31.96 -5.36
CA PRO A 64 -1.44 31.77 -3.91
C PRO A 64 -1.80 30.34 -3.51
N ASP A 65 -2.46 29.59 -4.40
CA ASP A 65 -2.88 28.21 -4.26
C ASP A 65 -2.06 27.23 -5.12
N GLY A 66 -0.95 27.71 -5.68
CA GLY A 66 -0.05 26.92 -6.52
C GLY A 66 0.52 25.71 -5.78
N ARG A 67 0.73 24.59 -6.47
CA ARG A 67 1.12 23.29 -5.89
C ARG A 67 2.46 22.82 -6.44
N GLU A 68 3.45 22.71 -5.57
CA GLU A 68 4.73 22.06 -5.82
C GLU A 68 4.66 20.63 -5.29
N ASP A 69 4.55 19.64 -6.16
CA ASP A 69 4.56 18.23 -5.80
C ASP A 69 5.94 17.63 -6.09
N VAL A 70 6.80 17.59 -5.07
CA VAL A 70 8.10 16.93 -5.16
C VAL A 70 7.90 15.44 -4.93
N ARG A 71 7.83 14.68 -6.01
CA ARG A 71 7.46 13.27 -6.01
C ARG A 71 8.31 12.43 -5.04
N GLY A 72 7.62 11.80 -4.06
CA GLY A 72 8.27 10.98 -3.04
C GLY A 72 8.92 11.78 -1.89
N GLN A 73 8.77 13.09 -1.84
CA GLN A 73 9.32 13.94 -0.77
C GLN A 73 8.23 14.78 -0.07
N GLY A 74 7.37 15.50 -0.80
CA GLY A 74 6.34 16.31 -0.18
C GLY A 74 5.55 17.18 -1.17
N LEU A 75 4.48 17.76 -0.63
CA LEU A 75 3.63 18.72 -1.32
C LEU A 75 3.71 20.07 -0.61
N TYR A 76 4.07 21.11 -1.34
CA TYR A 76 4.19 22.47 -0.85
C TYR A 76 3.17 23.38 -1.54
N ILE A 77 2.51 24.24 -0.79
CA ILE A 77 1.38 25.04 -1.30
C ILE A 77 1.71 26.54 -1.24
N GLY A 78 1.49 27.20 -2.35
CA GLY A 78 1.62 28.63 -2.49
C GLY A 78 3.03 29.17 -2.25
N PRO A 79 3.20 30.52 -2.26
CA PRO A 79 4.51 31.12 -2.05
C PRO A 79 5.18 30.79 -0.71
N GLU A 80 4.40 30.53 0.35
CA GLU A 80 4.95 30.21 1.67
C GLU A 80 5.57 28.81 1.69
N GLY A 81 4.84 27.80 1.17
CA GLY A 81 5.38 26.44 1.04
C GLY A 81 6.65 26.40 0.18
N LEU A 82 6.71 27.25 -0.87
CA LEU A 82 7.91 27.36 -1.70
C LEU A 82 9.09 27.99 -0.98
N ARG A 83 8.86 29.01 -0.12
CA ARG A 83 9.93 29.59 0.72
C ARG A 83 10.52 28.54 1.66
N GLU A 84 9.67 27.73 2.28
CA GLU A 84 10.11 26.65 3.14
C GLU A 84 10.96 25.63 2.36
N PHE A 85 10.45 25.12 1.24
CA PHE A 85 11.11 24.12 0.42
C PHE A 85 12.46 24.61 -0.14
N ILE A 86 12.45 25.74 -0.88
CA ILE A 86 13.65 26.27 -1.53
C ILE A 86 14.63 26.80 -0.49
N GLY A 87 14.13 27.47 0.58
CA GLY A 87 14.95 27.93 1.68
C GLY A 87 15.69 26.79 2.38
N GLY A 88 14.97 25.73 2.72
CA GLY A 88 15.56 24.53 3.32
C GLY A 88 16.60 23.87 2.41
N LEU A 89 16.36 23.80 1.12
CA LEU A 89 17.31 23.27 0.14
C LEU A 89 18.60 24.09 0.09
N ILE A 90 18.50 25.42 0.03
CA ILE A 90 19.66 26.34 -0.01
C ILE A 90 20.40 26.34 1.33
N GLU A 91 19.67 26.28 2.47
CA GLU A 91 20.30 26.14 3.78
C GLU A 91 21.09 24.84 3.93
N ALA A 92 20.59 23.75 3.38
CA ALA A 92 21.26 22.46 3.41
C ALA A 92 22.47 22.41 2.45
N ILE A 93 22.37 23.09 1.29
CA ILE A 93 23.40 23.10 0.24
C ILE A 93 23.76 24.55 -0.11
N PRO A 94 24.58 25.25 0.70
CA PRO A 94 24.84 26.69 0.54
C PRO A 94 25.57 27.08 -0.76
N ASP A 95 26.29 26.15 -1.36
CA ASP A 95 26.99 26.31 -2.63
C ASP A 95 26.23 25.73 -3.82
N LEU A 96 24.89 25.61 -3.70
CA LEU A 96 24.00 25.08 -4.73
C LEU A 96 24.17 25.83 -6.03
N LYS A 97 24.33 25.07 -7.12
CA LYS A 97 24.30 25.56 -8.50
C LYS A 97 23.26 24.81 -9.27
N MET A 98 22.39 25.55 -9.94
CA MET A 98 21.34 25.03 -10.81
C MET A 98 21.72 25.26 -12.26
N GLU A 99 21.66 24.20 -13.08
CA GLU A 99 21.90 24.24 -14.52
C GLU A 99 20.64 23.78 -15.24
N ILE A 100 20.15 24.59 -16.19
CA ILE A 100 19.05 24.21 -17.07
C ILE A 100 19.66 23.48 -18.27
N VAL A 101 19.38 22.15 -18.37
CA VAL A 101 19.90 21.30 -19.43
C VAL A 101 19.07 21.45 -20.72
N SER A 102 17.74 21.38 -20.60
CA SER A 102 16.83 21.53 -21.75
C SER A 102 15.42 21.90 -21.28
N THR A 103 14.62 22.41 -22.21
CA THR A 103 13.20 22.73 -22.01
C THR A 103 12.37 22.24 -23.18
N THR A 104 11.13 21.87 -22.92
CA THR A 104 10.10 21.61 -23.93
C THR A 104 8.79 22.22 -23.42
N ALA A 105 8.15 23.03 -24.24
CA ALA A 105 6.92 23.72 -23.83
C ALA A 105 5.80 23.53 -24.86
N GLU A 106 4.59 23.44 -24.36
CA GLU A 106 3.35 23.39 -25.12
C GLU A 106 2.28 24.17 -24.36
N ASP A 107 1.74 25.22 -25.01
CA ASP A 107 0.74 26.13 -24.44
C ASP A 107 1.14 26.68 -23.05
N GLU A 108 0.39 26.34 -22.01
CA GLU A 108 0.61 26.75 -20.61
C GLU A 108 1.60 25.83 -19.86
N ARG A 109 2.08 24.76 -20.48
CA ARG A 109 2.96 23.76 -19.83
C ARG A 109 4.38 23.84 -20.33
N CYS A 110 5.32 23.63 -19.41
CA CYS A 110 6.75 23.52 -19.72
C CYS A 110 7.36 22.38 -18.92
N ALA A 111 7.99 21.44 -19.61
CA ALA A 111 8.90 20.47 -18.99
C ALA A 111 10.33 21.01 -19.07
N LEU A 112 11.03 21.03 -17.91
CA LEU A 112 12.40 21.53 -17.80
C LEU A 112 13.27 20.44 -17.17
N HIS A 113 14.32 20.05 -17.89
CA HIS A 113 15.37 19.17 -17.39
C HIS A 113 16.47 20.02 -16.75
N TRP A 114 16.78 19.72 -15.49
CA TRP A 114 17.76 20.44 -14.70
C TRP A 114 18.82 19.53 -14.09
N ARG A 115 19.96 20.14 -13.75
CA ARG A 115 21.02 19.55 -12.95
C ARG A 115 21.37 20.47 -11.80
N LEU A 116 21.40 19.90 -10.57
CA LEU A 116 21.79 20.58 -9.36
C LEU A 116 23.12 20.00 -8.87
N ARG A 117 24.04 20.87 -8.46
CA ARG A 117 25.31 20.50 -7.82
C ARG A 117 25.52 21.33 -6.59
N GLY A 118 26.15 20.74 -5.57
CA GLY A 118 26.55 21.45 -4.35
C GLY A 118 27.10 20.51 -3.29
N THR A 119 27.35 21.04 -2.13
CA THR A 119 27.88 20.30 -0.98
C THR A 119 26.87 20.31 0.16
N PHE A 120 26.46 19.13 0.62
CA PHE A 120 25.55 18.98 1.75
C PHE A 120 26.29 19.27 3.05
N ALA A 121 26.53 20.54 3.36
CA ALA A 121 27.38 21.02 4.46
C ALA A 121 26.81 22.25 5.17
N GLY A 122 25.60 22.68 4.85
CA GLY A 122 24.96 23.85 5.48
C GLY A 122 24.38 23.57 6.87
N PRO A 123 23.82 24.59 7.53
CA PRO A 123 23.16 24.43 8.83
C PRO A 123 21.81 23.71 8.74
N GLY A 124 21.18 23.71 7.57
CA GLY A 124 19.89 23.05 7.32
C GLY A 124 20.01 21.54 7.18
N SER A 125 18.89 20.82 7.30
CA SER A 125 18.78 19.38 7.06
C SER A 125 18.00 19.08 5.79
N LEU A 126 18.23 17.93 5.15
CA LEU A 126 17.40 17.40 4.08
C LEU A 126 16.51 16.28 4.63
N ASN A 127 15.20 16.49 4.69
CA ASN A 127 14.24 15.52 5.23
C ASN A 127 14.64 14.97 6.61
N GLY A 128 15.15 15.84 7.50
CA GLY A 128 15.61 15.47 8.83
C GLY A 128 17.01 14.83 8.89
N ILE A 129 17.69 14.65 7.75
CA ILE A 129 19.06 14.13 7.68
C ILE A 129 20.03 15.28 7.90
N ALA A 130 20.91 15.14 8.91
CA ALA A 130 21.95 16.13 9.18
C ALA A 130 23.00 16.17 8.06
N PRO A 131 23.61 17.35 7.80
CA PRO A 131 24.65 17.52 6.79
C PRO A 131 25.83 16.57 6.96
N THR A 132 26.26 15.94 5.89
CA THR A 132 27.34 14.95 5.90
C THR A 132 28.65 15.44 5.28
N GLY A 133 28.66 16.66 4.72
CA GLY A 133 29.82 17.22 4.02
C GLY A 133 30.07 16.64 2.63
N HIS A 134 29.21 15.75 2.15
CA HIS A 134 29.38 15.13 0.84
C HIS A 134 28.94 16.06 -0.29
N ARG A 135 29.66 15.97 -1.41
CA ARG A 135 29.26 16.62 -2.65
C ARG A 135 28.09 15.85 -3.29
N MET A 136 27.14 16.59 -3.81
CA MET A 136 25.94 16.06 -4.46
C MET A 136 25.85 16.55 -5.91
N GLU A 137 25.36 15.68 -6.78
CA GLU A 137 24.95 16.00 -8.13
C GLU A 137 23.61 15.27 -8.41
N LEU A 138 22.55 16.06 -8.65
CA LEU A 138 21.22 15.55 -8.89
C LEU A 138 20.75 16.00 -10.27
N GLU A 139 19.99 15.17 -10.93
CA GLU A 139 19.26 15.51 -12.14
C GLU A 139 17.77 15.25 -11.94
N GLY A 140 16.95 16.07 -12.58
CA GLY A 140 15.51 15.91 -12.51
C GLY A 140 14.80 16.60 -13.67
N VAL A 141 13.52 16.31 -13.77
CA VAL A 141 12.61 16.95 -14.72
C VAL A 141 11.41 17.46 -13.95
N ASP A 142 11.14 18.73 -14.13
CA ASP A 142 9.95 19.37 -13.58
C ASP A 142 8.96 19.67 -14.70
N VAL A 143 7.69 19.46 -14.45
CA VAL A 143 6.61 19.76 -15.38
C VAL A 143 5.72 20.84 -14.78
N LEU A 144 5.92 22.06 -15.23
CA LEU A 144 5.22 23.24 -14.71
C LEU A 144 4.01 23.58 -15.57
N THR A 145 2.96 24.07 -14.91
CA THR A 145 1.83 24.76 -15.56
C THR A 145 1.84 26.22 -15.15
N VAL A 146 1.78 27.11 -16.15
CA VAL A 146 1.84 28.56 -15.95
C VAL A 146 0.56 29.20 -16.51
N ARG A 147 -0.14 29.98 -15.68
CA ARG A 147 -1.32 30.76 -16.06
C ARG A 147 -1.16 32.21 -15.61
N ASP A 148 -1.52 33.13 -16.46
CA ASP A 148 -1.45 34.58 -16.19
C ASP A 148 -0.07 35.03 -15.66
N GLY A 149 1.00 34.35 -16.08
CA GLY A 149 2.37 34.65 -15.68
C GLY A 149 2.79 34.08 -14.31
N LEU A 150 1.94 33.32 -13.64
CA LEU A 150 2.22 32.65 -12.38
C LEU A 150 2.25 31.13 -12.55
N ILE A 151 3.08 30.46 -11.75
CA ILE A 151 3.14 29.00 -11.68
C ILE A 151 1.97 28.52 -10.81
N VAL A 152 1.09 27.66 -11.37
CA VAL A 152 -0.06 27.10 -10.67
C VAL A 152 0.16 25.66 -10.25
N SER A 153 1.06 24.95 -10.92
CA SER A 153 1.48 23.61 -10.48
C SER A 153 2.87 23.26 -11.00
N ASN A 154 3.58 22.46 -10.24
CA ASN A 154 4.80 21.75 -10.64
C ASN A 154 4.74 20.31 -10.17
N ASP A 155 5.02 19.38 -11.07
CA ASP A 155 5.32 17.98 -10.76
C ASP A 155 6.83 17.79 -10.91
N ALA A 156 7.55 17.69 -9.80
CA ALA A 156 9.01 17.57 -9.78
C ALA A 156 9.44 16.11 -9.64
N PHE A 157 10.21 15.62 -10.59
CA PHE A 157 10.75 14.25 -10.64
C PHE A 157 12.26 14.29 -10.55
N THR A 158 12.84 13.57 -9.59
CA THR A 158 14.28 13.43 -9.43
C THR A 158 14.65 11.99 -9.07
N ASP A 159 15.90 11.61 -9.28
CA ASP A 159 16.44 10.33 -8.81
C ASP A 159 16.62 10.35 -7.29
N THR A 160 15.55 10.02 -6.58
CA THR A 160 15.55 9.96 -5.11
C THR A 160 16.47 8.86 -4.55
N MET A 161 16.86 7.85 -5.34
CA MET A 161 17.77 6.78 -4.91
C MET A 161 19.24 7.18 -4.96
N SER A 162 19.60 8.18 -5.76
CA SER A 162 20.99 8.69 -5.80
C SER A 162 21.34 9.51 -4.57
N VAL A 163 20.38 10.25 -3.99
CA VAL A 163 20.59 11.10 -2.82
C VAL A 163 21.19 10.32 -1.62
N PRO A 164 20.54 9.25 -1.10
CA PRO A 164 21.10 8.48 0.02
C PRO A 164 22.50 7.93 -0.23
N ARG A 165 22.81 7.59 -1.49
CA ARG A 165 24.15 7.10 -1.86
C ARG A 165 25.18 8.21 -1.83
N GLN A 166 24.85 9.37 -2.39
CA GLN A 166 25.77 10.50 -2.48
C GLN A 166 26.09 11.11 -1.12
N ILE A 167 25.11 11.17 -0.21
CA ILE A 167 25.32 11.66 1.15
C ILE A 167 25.92 10.63 2.12
N GLY A 168 26.22 9.41 1.65
CA GLY A 168 26.84 8.36 2.45
C GLY A 168 25.89 7.55 3.35
N MET A 169 24.57 7.75 3.22
CA MET A 169 23.56 6.99 3.97
C MET A 169 23.38 5.57 3.42
N MET A 170 23.59 5.37 2.12
CA MET A 170 23.59 4.07 1.46
C MET A 170 24.95 3.80 0.81
N PRO A 171 25.36 2.51 0.71
CA PRO A 171 26.60 2.15 0.02
C PRO A 171 26.58 2.55 -1.47
N PRO A 172 27.75 2.83 -2.06
CA PRO A 172 27.87 3.08 -3.48
C PRO A 172 27.32 1.91 -4.33
N LEU A 173 26.74 2.23 -5.46
CA LEU A 173 26.18 1.25 -6.41
C LEU A 173 27.27 0.25 -6.84
N GLY A 174 26.97 -1.05 -6.81
CA GLY A 174 27.88 -2.12 -7.19
C GLY A 174 28.96 -2.46 -6.16
N SER A 175 29.03 -1.74 -5.03
CA SER A 175 30.05 -1.99 -4.00
C SER A 175 29.79 -3.31 -3.26
N SER A 176 30.86 -3.88 -2.67
CA SER A 176 30.75 -5.07 -1.81
C SER A 176 29.87 -4.82 -0.55
N ALA A 177 29.79 -3.58 -0.09
CA ALA A 177 28.90 -3.19 1.01
C ALA A 177 27.45 -3.23 0.57
N GLU A 178 27.11 -2.75 -0.63
CA GLU A 178 25.77 -2.87 -1.19
C GLU A 178 25.38 -4.34 -1.40
N GLN A 179 26.27 -5.15 -1.98
CA GLN A 179 26.02 -6.58 -2.17
C GLN A 179 25.74 -7.30 -0.83
N ARG A 180 26.48 -6.97 0.23
CA ARG A 180 26.20 -7.52 1.56
C ARG A 180 24.86 -7.05 2.11
N MET A 181 24.50 -5.78 1.96
CA MET A 181 23.21 -5.22 2.38
C MET A 181 22.07 -5.90 1.64
N MET A 182 22.17 -6.04 0.32
CA MET A 182 21.15 -6.75 -0.50
C MET A 182 21.08 -8.24 -0.15
N GLY A 183 22.23 -8.86 0.11
CA GLY A 183 22.29 -10.25 0.59
C GLY A 183 21.57 -10.44 1.92
N ALA A 184 21.81 -9.57 2.89
CA ALA A 184 21.13 -9.59 4.18
C ALA A 184 19.60 -9.37 4.04
N PHE A 185 19.20 -8.42 3.20
CA PHE A 185 17.79 -8.18 2.89
C PHE A 185 17.13 -9.42 2.28
N ASN A 186 17.78 -10.06 1.31
CA ASN A 186 17.27 -11.27 0.65
C ASN A 186 17.18 -12.46 1.61
N VAL A 187 18.14 -12.60 2.55
CA VAL A 187 18.08 -13.63 3.60
C VAL A 187 16.90 -13.36 4.52
N LYS A 188 16.75 -12.12 5.02
CA LYS A 188 15.59 -11.72 5.84
C LYS A 188 14.27 -12.06 5.13
N THR A 189 14.16 -11.70 3.85
CA THR A 189 12.93 -11.95 3.05
C THR A 189 12.62 -13.43 2.95
N ARG A 190 13.63 -14.29 2.68
CA ARG A 190 13.45 -15.74 2.60
C ARG A 190 13.05 -16.36 3.94
N VAL A 191 13.74 -15.99 5.00
CA VAL A 191 13.42 -16.49 6.35
C VAL A 191 12.00 -16.09 6.76
N THR A 192 11.58 -14.86 6.46
CA THR A 192 10.19 -14.43 6.73
C THR A 192 9.18 -15.26 5.94
N ASP A 193 9.46 -15.54 4.66
CA ASP A 193 8.59 -16.34 3.78
C ASP A 193 8.48 -17.81 4.28
N GLU A 194 9.59 -18.39 4.74
CA GLU A 194 9.62 -19.73 5.34
C GLU A 194 8.85 -19.77 6.67
N LEU A 195 9.02 -18.77 7.53
CA LEU A 195 8.31 -18.66 8.80
C LEU A 195 6.79 -18.47 8.61
N ALA A 196 6.39 -17.79 7.53
CA ALA A 196 4.97 -17.66 7.19
C ALA A 196 4.33 -19.02 6.95
N GLY A 197 5.08 -20.00 6.43
CA GLY A 197 4.54 -21.31 6.06
C GLY A 197 3.26 -21.20 5.22
N ALA A 198 3.09 -20.07 4.53
CA ALA A 198 1.90 -19.79 3.75
C ALA A 198 1.92 -20.61 2.48
N GLY A 199 0.88 -21.42 2.30
CA GLY A 199 0.66 -22.19 1.09
C GLY A 199 0.31 -21.33 -0.12
N GLU A 200 0.14 -21.97 -1.28
CA GLU A 200 -0.49 -21.32 -2.43
C GLU A 200 -1.97 -21.01 -2.14
N ALA A 201 -2.51 -20.01 -2.85
CA ALA A 201 -3.92 -19.71 -2.79
C ALA A 201 -4.75 -20.93 -3.24
N ARG A 202 -5.76 -21.29 -2.45
CA ARG A 202 -6.64 -22.43 -2.69
C ARG A 202 -8.05 -21.94 -2.92
N LEU A 203 -8.67 -22.34 -4.03
CA LEU A 203 -10.07 -22.06 -4.31
C LEU A 203 -10.95 -22.75 -3.27
N VAL A 204 -11.86 -22.02 -2.64
CA VAL A 204 -12.74 -22.50 -1.56
C VAL A 204 -14.20 -22.40 -1.91
N ALA A 205 -14.55 -21.50 -2.84
CA ALA A 205 -15.84 -21.37 -3.49
C ALA A 205 -15.64 -20.64 -4.82
N GLU A 206 -16.66 -20.57 -5.65
CA GLU A 206 -16.59 -19.83 -6.92
C GLU A 206 -16.12 -18.39 -6.69
N GLY A 207 -15.02 -17.99 -7.35
CA GLY A 207 -14.40 -16.67 -7.23
C GLY A 207 -13.83 -16.32 -5.86
N VAL A 208 -13.64 -17.32 -4.95
CA VAL A 208 -13.10 -17.10 -3.60
C VAL A 208 -11.92 -18.01 -3.32
N TRP A 209 -10.81 -17.41 -3.01
CA TRP A 209 -9.55 -18.09 -2.71
C TRP A 209 -9.13 -17.83 -1.27
N VAL A 210 -8.47 -18.77 -0.63
CA VAL A 210 -7.85 -18.58 0.69
C VAL A 210 -6.35 -18.77 0.62
N VAL A 211 -5.60 -17.85 1.23
CA VAL A 211 -4.19 -18.00 1.57
C VAL A 211 -4.12 -18.20 3.08
N GLN A 212 -3.64 -19.35 3.53
CA GLN A 212 -3.48 -19.63 4.95
C GLN A 212 -2.00 -19.61 5.33
N GLY A 213 -1.65 -18.92 6.41
CA GLY A 213 -0.26 -18.77 6.85
C GLY A 213 -0.06 -18.71 8.36
N GLN A 214 1.21 -18.76 8.76
CA GLN A 214 1.65 -18.73 10.14
C GLN A 214 2.15 -17.33 10.55
N PRO A 215 2.13 -16.99 11.84
CA PRO A 215 1.61 -17.81 12.95
C PRO A 215 0.10 -17.76 13.08
N GLY A 216 -0.49 -18.71 13.78
CA GLY A 216 -1.91 -18.72 14.09
C GLY A 216 -2.81 -19.33 13.01
N ARG A 217 -2.24 -19.80 11.88
CA ARG A 217 -3.00 -20.29 10.72
C ARG A 217 -4.02 -19.26 10.23
N CYS A 218 -3.58 -17.98 10.17
CA CYS A 218 -4.42 -16.88 9.70
C CYS A 218 -4.91 -17.14 8.28
N ASN A 219 -6.16 -16.81 8.01
CA ASN A 219 -6.79 -16.89 6.71
C ASN A 219 -6.89 -15.49 6.09
N VAL A 220 -6.48 -15.38 4.84
CA VAL A 220 -6.68 -14.21 4.00
C VAL A 220 -7.51 -14.64 2.81
N TYR A 221 -8.61 -13.98 2.55
CA TYR A 221 -9.51 -14.32 1.44
C TYR A 221 -9.29 -13.36 0.29
N LEU A 222 -9.16 -13.89 -0.93
CA LEU A 222 -9.08 -13.13 -2.17
C LEU A 222 -10.37 -13.41 -2.94
N ILE A 223 -11.16 -12.37 -3.20
CA ILE A 223 -12.48 -12.45 -3.82
C ILE A 223 -12.41 -11.74 -5.17
N GLU A 224 -12.74 -12.43 -6.25
CA GLU A 224 -12.75 -11.87 -7.60
C GLU A 224 -13.77 -10.74 -7.74
N ASN A 225 -13.39 -9.63 -8.37
CA ASN A 225 -14.24 -8.43 -8.52
C ASN A 225 -15.18 -8.48 -9.75
N GLY A 226 -15.36 -9.63 -10.38
CA GLY A 226 -16.27 -9.82 -11.52
C GLY A 226 -15.58 -10.27 -12.80
N GLY A 227 -14.30 -9.94 -13.03
CA GLY A 227 -13.51 -10.39 -14.18
C GLY A 227 -12.04 -10.59 -13.84
N ALA A 228 -11.35 -11.41 -14.62
CA ALA A 228 -9.93 -11.72 -14.39
C ALA A 228 -9.01 -10.47 -14.46
N GLU A 229 -9.46 -9.41 -15.18
CA GLU A 229 -8.72 -8.14 -15.29
C GLU A 229 -9.09 -7.13 -14.18
N ASP A 230 -10.20 -7.35 -13.46
CA ASP A 230 -10.68 -6.45 -12.41
C ASP A 230 -9.96 -6.68 -11.07
N GLY A 231 -9.08 -7.68 -10.99
CA GLY A 231 -8.34 -8.05 -9.80
C GLY A 231 -9.21 -8.62 -8.68
N VAL A 232 -8.71 -8.54 -7.45
CA VAL A 232 -9.39 -9.11 -6.29
C VAL A 232 -9.56 -8.08 -5.17
N THR A 233 -10.67 -8.21 -4.43
CA THR A 233 -10.84 -7.65 -3.09
C THR A 233 -10.27 -8.64 -2.08
N MET A 234 -9.45 -8.18 -1.18
CA MET A 234 -8.91 -8.98 -0.07
C MET A 234 -9.75 -8.76 1.18
N PHE A 235 -10.25 -9.84 1.79
CA PHE A 235 -10.91 -9.81 3.09
C PHE A 235 -10.00 -10.41 4.16
N ASP A 236 -9.75 -9.65 5.21
CA ASP A 236 -8.65 -9.77 6.17
C ASP A 236 -7.26 -9.72 5.51
N ALA A 237 -6.27 -9.27 6.26
CA ALA A 237 -4.91 -9.10 5.74
C ALA A 237 -3.87 -10.01 6.43
N GLY A 238 -4.30 -10.88 7.35
CA GLY A 238 -3.42 -11.86 7.97
C GLY A 238 -2.22 -11.25 8.72
N ALA A 239 -1.26 -12.10 9.05
CA ALA A 239 -0.04 -11.71 9.72
C ALA A 239 1.00 -11.11 8.75
N ARG A 240 1.83 -10.15 9.21
CA ARG A 240 2.87 -9.50 8.38
C ARG A 240 3.82 -10.47 7.67
N THR A 241 4.07 -11.64 8.28
CA THR A 241 4.91 -12.69 7.67
C THR A 241 4.34 -13.18 6.34
N MET A 242 3.03 -13.09 6.12
CA MET A 242 2.33 -13.56 4.94
C MET A 242 2.38 -12.58 3.75
N THR A 243 2.90 -11.36 3.92
CA THR A 243 2.85 -10.29 2.90
C THR A 243 3.27 -10.77 1.50
N ARG A 244 4.37 -11.48 1.40
CA ARG A 244 4.89 -11.96 0.12
C ARG A 244 4.02 -13.05 -0.52
N ALA A 245 3.50 -13.98 0.28
CA ALA A 245 2.63 -15.04 -0.20
C ALA A 245 1.30 -14.49 -0.71
N VAL A 246 0.70 -13.56 0.06
CA VAL A 246 -0.55 -12.87 -0.30
C VAL A 246 -0.35 -12.02 -1.56
N ALA A 247 0.75 -11.25 -1.65
CA ALA A 247 1.07 -10.46 -2.85
C ALA A 247 1.21 -11.33 -4.10
N ARG A 248 1.90 -12.48 -3.99
CA ARG A 248 2.03 -13.45 -5.11
C ARG A 248 0.69 -14.04 -5.52
N ALA A 249 -0.15 -14.39 -4.54
CA ALA A 249 -1.48 -14.93 -4.81
C ALA A 249 -2.37 -13.89 -5.52
N GLY A 250 -2.42 -12.66 -4.99
CA GLY A 250 -3.16 -11.56 -5.61
C GLY A 250 -2.68 -11.24 -7.02
N ALA A 251 -1.36 -11.22 -7.25
CA ALA A 251 -0.80 -10.96 -8.58
C ALA A 251 -1.22 -12.01 -9.64
N LYS A 252 -1.38 -13.30 -9.24
CA LYS A 252 -1.90 -14.36 -10.11
C LYS A 252 -3.37 -14.17 -10.48
N LEU A 253 -4.11 -13.37 -9.71
CA LEU A 253 -5.55 -13.10 -9.83
C LEU A 253 -5.84 -11.67 -10.32
N GLY A 254 -4.93 -11.04 -11.04
CA GLY A 254 -5.11 -9.69 -11.59
C GLY A 254 -4.73 -8.54 -10.65
N GLY A 255 -4.24 -8.83 -9.44
CA GLY A 255 -3.80 -7.85 -8.45
C GLY A 255 -4.83 -7.60 -7.35
N ILE A 256 -4.35 -7.18 -6.16
CA ILE A 256 -5.21 -6.77 -5.05
C ILE A 256 -5.57 -5.30 -5.25
N THR A 257 -6.86 -4.99 -5.38
CA THR A 257 -7.34 -3.62 -5.65
C THR A 257 -7.78 -2.88 -4.39
N ARG A 258 -8.26 -3.62 -3.39
CA ARG A 258 -8.59 -3.08 -2.06
C ARG A 258 -8.53 -4.17 -0.99
N ILE A 259 -8.43 -3.73 0.25
CA ILE A 259 -8.48 -4.58 1.44
C ILE A 259 -9.70 -4.18 2.26
N VAL A 260 -10.46 -5.17 2.75
CA VAL A 260 -11.53 -4.98 3.73
C VAL A 260 -11.15 -5.79 4.95
N LEU A 261 -10.91 -5.15 6.08
CA LEU A 261 -10.60 -5.83 7.33
C LEU A 261 -11.90 -6.30 7.99
N GLY A 262 -11.94 -7.56 8.39
CA GLY A 262 -12.99 -8.10 9.23
C GLY A 262 -12.99 -7.45 10.61
N HIS A 263 -11.79 -7.08 11.14
CA HIS A 263 -11.58 -6.26 12.33
C HIS A 263 -10.14 -5.73 12.38
N GLY A 264 -9.83 -4.84 13.32
CA GLY A 264 -8.58 -4.07 13.39
C GLY A 264 -7.40 -4.76 14.10
N HIS A 265 -7.48 -6.04 14.49
CA HIS A 265 -6.38 -6.71 15.18
C HIS A 265 -5.15 -6.89 14.28
N THR A 266 -3.99 -7.01 14.91
CA THR A 266 -2.68 -7.00 14.25
C THR A 266 -2.44 -8.17 13.31
N ASP A 267 -3.02 -9.32 13.60
CA ASP A 267 -2.95 -10.53 12.76
C ASP A 267 -4.04 -10.58 11.67
N HIS A 268 -4.86 -9.54 11.56
CA HIS A 268 -5.83 -9.33 10.49
C HIS A 268 -5.54 -8.09 9.62
N ARG A 269 -4.60 -7.21 10.07
CA ARG A 269 -4.11 -6.06 9.28
C ARG A 269 -2.65 -6.19 8.84
N GLY A 270 -1.94 -7.23 9.29
CA GLY A 270 -0.49 -7.33 9.29
C GLY A 270 0.19 -7.23 7.93
N THR A 271 -0.44 -7.66 6.82
CA THR A 271 0.14 -7.51 5.47
C THR A 271 -0.21 -6.18 4.81
N ALA A 272 -1.22 -5.46 5.29
CA ALA A 272 -1.77 -4.28 4.62
C ALA A 272 -0.74 -3.15 4.42
N PRO A 273 0.12 -2.79 5.41
CA PRO A 273 1.15 -1.78 5.22
C PRO A 273 2.12 -2.13 4.09
N GLY A 274 2.54 -3.40 4.00
CA GLY A 274 3.48 -3.87 2.99
C GLY A 274 2.90 -4.00 1.58
N LEU A 275 1.57 -4.10 1.44
CA LEU A 275 0.88 -4.19 0.15
C LEU A 275 0.60 -2.82 -0.47
N ASN A 276 0.52 -1.77 0.35
CA ASN A 276 0.23 -0.39 -0.07
C ASN A 276 -1.05 -0.29 -0.94
N VAL A 277 -2.10 -0.97 -0.53
CA VAL A 277 -3.41 -0.99 -1.18
C VAL A 277 -4.41 -0.28 -0.26
N PRO A 278 -5.40 0.48 -0.79
CA PRO A 278 -6.41 1.13 0.03
C PRO A 278 -7.16 0.14 0.94
N VAL A 279 -7.39 0.53 2.20
CA VAL A 279 -7.96 -0.32 3.25
C VAL A 279 -9.28 0.23 3.75
N TRP A 280 -10.29 -0.64 3.92
CA TRP A 280 -11.57 -0.35 4.52
C TRP A 280 -11.79 -1.23 5.75
N CYS A 281 -12.59 -0.76 6.69
CA CYS A 281 -13.06 -1.53 7.85
C CYS A 281 -14.40 -0.99 8.35
N HIS A 282 -14.99 -1.62 9.35
CA HIS A 282 -16.12 -1.06 10.06
C HIS A 282 -15.73 0.24 10.77
N PRO A 283 -16.63 1.26 10.91
CA PRO A 283 -16.31 2.52 11.61
C PRO A 283 -15.74 2.33 13.03
N GLU A 284 -16.26 1.36 13.80
CA GLU A 284 -15.78 1.06 15.15
C GLU A 284 -14.36 0.46 15.20
N GLU A 285 -13.83 -0.02 14.05
CA GLU A 285 -12.49 -0.61 13.93
C GLU A 285 -11.42 0.38 13.48
N VAL A 286 -11.79 1.59 13.04
CA VAL A 286 -10.83 2.59 12.55
C VAL A 286 -9.77 2.90 13.60
N GLN A 287 -10.16 3.08 14.87
CA GLN A 287 -9.22 3.36 15.94
C GLN A 287 -8.21 2.23 16.16
N ASP A 288 -8.63 0.97 16.02
CA ASP A 288 -7.74 -0.18 16.19
C ASP A 288 -6.87 -0.39 14.95
N ALA A 289 -7.44 -0.25 13.75
CA ALA A 289 -6.71 -0.38 12.49
C ALA A 289 -5.63 0.72 12.33
N GLU A 290 -5.93 1.98 12.70
CA GLU A 290 -4.99 3.11 12.67
C GLU A 290 -4.14 3.23 13.94
N GLY A 291 -4.38 2.39 14.94
CA GLY A 291 -3.75 2.44 16.26
C GLY A 291 -3.09 1.13 16.68
N SER A 292 -3.39 0.71 17.91
CA SER A 292 -2.72 -0.41 18.60
C SER A 292 -3.20 -1.80 18.20
N GLY A 293 -4.26 -1.94 17.41
CA GLY A 293 -4.75 -3.24 16.95
C GLY A 293 -5.42 -4.08 18.06
N GLY A 294 -6.36 -3.49 18.78
CA GLY A 294 -7.17 -4.16 19.81
C GLY A 294 -6.59 -4.09 21.23
N TRP A 295 -5.33 -3.69 21.40
CA TRP A 295 -4.71 -3.60 22.73
C TRP A 295 -5.41 -2.64 23.71
N ARG A 296 -6.25 -1.74 23.23
CA ARG A 296 -6.98 -0.76 24.07
C ARG A 296 -8.02 -1.40 24.99
N TYR A 297 -8.54 -2.59 24.65
CA TYR A 297 -9.55 -3.30 25.47
C TYR A 297 -9.07 -4.67 25.95
N TRP A 298 -7.92 -5.17 25.49
CA TRP A 298 -7.36 -6.40 26.05
C TRP A 298 -6.74 -6.13 27.42
N PRO A 299 -6.85 -7.08 28.36
CA PRO A 299 -6.16 -6.96 29.63
C PRO A 299 -4.65 -6.79 29.45
N ALA A 300 -4.05 -5.77 30.05
CA ALA A 300 -2.64 -5.41 29.87
C ALA A 300 -1.66 -6.56 30.17
N ASP A 301 -2.07 -7.47 31.07
CA ASP A 301 -1.32 -8.67 31.44
C ASP A 301 -1.79 -9.94 30.72
N LEU A 302 -2.75 -9.83 29.80
CA LEU A 302 -3.41 -10.96 29.13
C LEU A 302 -3.95 -11.97 30.17
N ALA A 303 -4.73 -11.47 31.13
CA ALA A 303 -5.33 -12.30 32.19
C ALA A 303 -6.05 -13.52 31.59
N GLY A 304 -5.94 -14.68 32.26
CA GLY A 304 -6.51 -15.94 31.78
C GLY A 304 -5.57 -16.76 30.89
N LEU A 305 -4.47 -16.21 30.36
CA LEU A 305 -3.49 -17.01 29.63
C LEU A 305 -2.39 -17.57 30.54
N PRO A 306 -1.88 -18.78 30.25
CA PRO A 306 -0.69 -19.29 30.92
C PRO A 306 0.55 -18.38 30.68
N PRO A 307 1.51 -18.30 31.62
CA PRO A 307 2.68 -17.42 31.50
C PRO A 307 3.49 -17.60 30.20
N VAL A 308 3.64 -18.85 29.75
CA VAL A 308 4.33 -19.16 28.49
C VAL A 308 3.55 -18.63 27.29
N ALA A 309 2.23 -18.78 27.29
CA ALA A 309 1.39 -18.28 26.20
C ALA A 309 1.41 -16.74 26.13
N LYS A 310 1.39 -16.05 27.28
CA LYS A 310 1.56 -14.57 27.34
C LYS A 310 2.86 -14.11 26.69
N GLN A 311 3.96 -14.81 26.95
CA GLN A 311 5.26 -14.44 26.40
C GLN A 311 5.33 -14.70 24.88
N ILE A 312 4.78 -15.85 24.44
CA ILE A 312 4.66 -16.16 23.01
C ILE A 312 3.82 -15.10 22.29
N GLN A 313 2.66 -14.73 22.85
CA GLN A 313 1.77 -13.72 22.31
C GLN A 313 2.50 -12.38 22.09
N LYS A 314 3.25 -11.89 23.09
CA LYS A 314 4.01 -10.63 22.99
C LYS A 314 5.08 -10.69 21.90
N VAL A 315 5.77 -11.81 21.77
CA VAL A 315 6.79 -12.02 20.73
C VAL A 315 6.16 -12.08 19.34
N LEU A 316 5.08 -12.85 19.19
CA LEU A 316 4.35 -12.97 17.92
C LEU A 316 3.79 -11.62 17.47
N HIS A 317 3.13 -10.88 18.37
CA HIS A 317 2.61 -9.56 18.09
C HIS A 317 3.71 -8.63 17.56
N ARG A 318 4.84 -8.57 18.26
CA ARG A 318 5.93 -7.63 17.93
C ARG A 318 6.67 -7.98 16.63
N TYR A 319 6.85 -9.28 16.32
CA TYR A 319 7.79 -9.72 15.29
C TYR A 319 7.16 -10.48 14.12
N ALA A 320 5.94 -10.96 14.27
CA ALA A 320 5.31 -11.81 13.28
C ALA A 320 3.93 -11.33 12.79
N TRP A 321 3.13 -10.71 13.64
CA TRP A 321 1.76 -10.33 13.28
C TRP A 321 1.70 -8.92 12.71
N ASP A 322 2.19 -7.93 13.45
CA ASP A 322 1.99 -6.50 13.14
C ASP A 322 3.11 -5.92 12.28
N ASP A 323 2.76 -5.21 11.23
CA ASP A 323 3.67 -4.36 10.44
C ASP A 323 3.37 -2.86 10.65
N GLY A 324 2.54 -2.56 11.63
CA GLY A 324 2.14 -1.23 12.03
C GLY A 324 0.71 -0.84 11.66
N PRO A 325 0.28 0.34 12.09
CA PRO A 325 -1.04 0.87 11.77
C PRO A 325 -1.22 1.11 10.28
N VAL A 326 -2.47 1.02 9.82
CA VAL A 326 -2.85 1.24 8.43
C VAL A 326 -3.78 2.44 8.33
N LYS A 327 -3.56 3.31 7.35
CA LYS A 327 -4.47 4.42 7.07
C LYS A 327 -5.74 3.88 6.42
N ILE A 328 -6.90 4.18 7.02
CA ILE A 328 -8.19 3.77 6.49
C ILE A 328 -8.64 4.71 5.38
N ALA A 329 -8.96 4.14 4.21
CA ALA A 329 -9.41 4.87 3.03
C ALA A 329 -10.93 5.12 3.05
N GLY A 330 -11.69 4.28 3.74
CA GLY A 330 -13.13 4.38 3.88
C GLY A 330 -13.68 3.32 4.83
N THR A 331 -14.97 3.37 5.09
CA THR A 331 -15.65 2.44 5.99
C THR A 331 -16.73 1.65 5.28
N VAL A 332 -17.08 0.49 5.84
CA VAL A 332 -18.19 -0.37 5.40
C VAL A 332 -19.05 -0.76 6.60
N THR A 333 -20.36 -0.88 6.39
CA THR A 333 -21.35 -1.20 7.44
C THR A 333 -22.29 -2.30 6.97
N GLU A 334 -23.08 -2.85 7.92
CA GLU A 334 -24.03 -3.94 7.65
C GLU A 334 -24.93 -3.63 6.45
N GLY A 335 -25.11 -4.61 5.58
CA GLY A 335 -25.94 -4.53 4.39
C GLY A 335 -25.27 -3.98 3.13
N GLU A 336 -24.12 -3.31 3.26
CA GLU A 336 -23.35 -2.86 2.10
C GLU A 336 -22.78 -4.06 1.33
N GLU A 337 -22.46 -3.83 0.05
CA GLU A 337 -21.97 -4.87 -0.83
C GLU A 337 -20.43 -4.75 -1.03
N VAL A 338 -19.74 -5.86 -0.86
CA VAL A 338 -18.29 -6.00 -1.07
C VAL A 338 -18.03 -7.21 -1.97
N ALA A 339 -17.61 -6.98 -3.21
CA ALA A 339 -17.25 -8.03 -4.18
C ALA A 339 -18.32 -9.17 -4.29
N GLY A 340 -19.59 -8.79 -4.37
CA GLY A 340 -20.72 -9.73 -4.48
C GLY A 340 -21.16 -10.37 -3.16
N PHE A 341 -20.62 -9.92 -2.02
CA PHE A 341 -21.02 -10.32 -0.68
C PHE A 341 -21.71 -9.16 0.03
N LYS A 342 -22.67 -9.46 0.90
CA LYS A 342 -23.23 -8.49 1.86
C LYS A 342 -22.38 -8.47 3.12
N VAL A 343 -22.08 -7.28 3.61
CA VAL A 343 -21.47 -7.09 4.93
C VAL A 343 -22.48 -7.46 6.02
N ILE A 344 -22.05 -8.22 7.01
CA ILE A 344 -22.82 -8.58 8.21
C ILE A 344 -22.04 -8.22 9.47
N ASP A 345 -22.67 -7.54 10.40
CA ASP A 345 -22.06 -7.21 11.69
C ASP A 345 -22.06 -8.43 12.61
N LEU A 346 -20.90 -8.78 13.14
CA LEU A 346 -20.67 -9.89 14.05
C LEU A 346 -19.83 -9.47 15.27
N PRO A 347 -20.22 -8.38 15.96
CA PRO A 347 -19.43 -7.82 17.05
C PRO A 347 -19.27 -8.77 18.23
N GLY A 348 -18.25 -8.50 19.07
CA GLY A 348 -18.00 -9.22 20.30
C GLY A 348 -16.55 -9.61 20.49
N HIS A 349 -15.89 -10.24 19.52
CA HIS A 349 -14.43 -10.40 19.54
C HIS A 349 -13.76 -9.02 19.38
N ALA A 350 -14.23 -8.23 18.45
CA ALA A 350 -13.93 -6.81 18.31
C ALA A 350 -15.23 -6.02 18.21
N PRO A 351 -15.24 -4.71 18.57
CA PRO A 351 -16.47 -3.90 18.60
C PRO A 351 -17.17 -3.80 17.27
N GLY A 352 -16.42 -3.68 16.17
CA GLY A 352 -16.90 -3.56 14.81
C GLY A 352 -16.50 -4.76 13.93
N LEU A 353 -16.39 -5.95 14.50
CA LEU A 353 -16.12 -7.14 13.70
C LEU A 353 -17.23 -7.37 12.69
N ILE A 354 -16.85 -7.51 11.42
CA ILE A 354 -17.75 -7.83 10.31
C ILE A 354 -17.41 -9.17 9.67
N GLY A 355 -18.41 -9.73 9.03
CA GLY A 355 -18.29 -10.84 8.08
C GLY A 355 -18.81 -10.46 6.71
N LEU A 356 -18.58 -11.32 5.75
CA LEU A 356 -19.09 -11.24 4.38
C LEU A 356 -20.00 -12.45 4.12
N TRP A 357 -21.24 -12.19 3.69
CA TRP A 357 -22.26 -13.19 3.40
C TRP A 357 -22.63 -13.23 1.93
N ARG A 358 -22.59 -14.39 1.31
CA ARG A 358 -23.09 -14.62 -0.05
C ARG A 358 -24.25 -15.58 -0.03
N GLU A 359 -25.46 -15.07 -0.35
CA GLU A 359 -26.71 -15.80 -0.30
C GLU A 359 -26.77 -16.98 -1.30
N ALA A 360 -26.18 -16.77 -2.50
CA ALA A 360 -26.30 -17.70 -3.62
C ALA A 360 -25.81 -19.12 -3.30
N ASP A 361 -24.76 -19.24 -2.51
CA ASP A 361 -24.16 -20.50 -2.09
C ASP A 361 -24.09 -20.65 -0.56
N ARG A 362 -24.71 -19.72 0.16
CA ARG A 362 -24.71 -19.66 1.64
C ARG A 362 -23.30 -19.74 2.24
N LEU A 363 -22.37 -19.00 1.62
CA LEU A 363 -21.00 -18.87 2.05
C LEU A 363 -20.84 -17.67 2.99
N ALA A 364 -20.25 -17.91 4.16
CA ALA A 364 -19.88 -16.87 5.11
C ALA A 364 -18.35 -16.82 5.30
N LEU A 365 -17.74 -15.63 5.16
CA LEU A 365 -16.38 -15.32 5.56
C LEU A 365 -16.49 -14.45 6.82
N VAL A 366 -16.07 -14.90 7.99
CA VAL A 366 -16.55 -14.33 9.25
C VAL A 366 -15.45 -13.87 10.20
N SER A 367 -14.22 -13.71 9.67
CA SER A 367 -13.10 -13.27 10.48
C SER A 367 -13.07 -14.03 11.83
N ASP A 368 -12.92 -13.36 12.96
CA ASP A 368 -12.80 -13.98 14.29
C ASP A 368 -14.12 -14.08 15.05
N CYS A 369 -15.24 -14.23 14.33
CA CYS A 369 -16.54 -14.53 14.97
C CYS A 369 -16.50 -15.82 15.79
N PHE A 370 -15.75 -16.81 15.32
CA PHE A 370 -15.48 -18.08 16.04
C PHE A 370 -14.11 -18.63 15.67
N TYR A 371 -13.58 -19.53 16.50
CA TYR A 371 -12.34 -20.24 16.25
C TYR A 371 -12.55 -21.71 15.98
N THR A 372 -11.76 -22.29 15.05
CA THR A 372 -11.62 -23.73 14.82
C THR A 372 -10.22 -24.23 15.18
N ILE A 373 -9.53 -23.48 16.03
CA ILE A 373 -8.15 -23.73 16.46
C ILE A 373 -8.04 -23.51 17.97
N ASP A 374 -7.24 -24.29 18.65
CA ASP A 374 -6.88 -24.03 20.04
C ASP A 374 -5.63 -23.14 20.14
N MET A 375 -5.29 -22.72 21.34
CA MET A 375 -4.13 -21.86 21.61
C MET A 375 -2.78 -22.50 21.22
N TRP A 376 -2.75 -23.80 20.93
CA TRP A 376 -1.56 -24.54 20.50
C TRP A 376 -1.52 -24.80 18.99
N GLY A 377 -2.46 -24.21 18.23
CA GLY A 377 -2.55 -24.39 16.79
C GLY A 377 -3.22 -25.68 16.33
N ARG A 378 -3.86 -26.44 17.21
CA ARG A 378 -4.54 -27.69 16.86
C ARG A 378 -5.97 -27.42 16.42
N SER A 379 -6.40 -28.09 15.35
CA SER A 379 -7.77 -27.96 14.85
C SER A 379 -8.78 -28.51 15.88
N ARG A 380 -9.92 -27.84 16.01
CA ARG A 380 -11.02 -28.19 16.88
C ARG A 380 -12.38 -27.84 16.24
N ALA A 381 -13.47 -28.26 16.84
CA ALA A 381 -14.80 -27.80 16.49
C ALA A 381 -14.93 -26.27 16.76
N PRO A 382 -15.86 -25.58 16.11
CA PRO A 382 -16.14 -24.16 16.36
C PRO A 382 -16.29 -23.84 17.85
N SER A 383 -15.73 -22.75 18.28
CA SER A 383 -15.76 -22.28 19.66
C SER A 383 -15.72 -20.75 19.71
N VAL A 384 -16.31 -20.17 20.76
CA VAL A 384 -16.15 -18.75 21.05
C VAL A 384 -14.66 -18.46 21.28
N PRO A 385 -14.11 -17.34 20.74
CA PRO A 385 -12.76 -16.91 21.07
C PRO A 385 -12.55 -16.78 22.59
N ALA A 386 -11.33 -16.98 23.07
CA ALA A 386 -11.05 -16.88 24.49
C ALA A 386 -11.41 -15.49 25.03
N GLN A 387 -12.02 -15.45 26.24
CA GLN A 387 -12.49 -14.19 26.86
C GLN A 387 -11.43 -13.10 26.89
N THR A 388 -10.17 -13.47 27.09
CA THR A 388 -9.05 -12.51 27.14
C THR A 388 -8.81 -11.76 25.84
N TYR A 389 -9.32 -12.24 24.72
CA TYR A 389 -9.19 -11.61 23.40
C TYR A 389 -10.47 -10.93 22.94
N ASN A 390 -11.59 -11.13 23.66
CA ASN A 390 -12.87 -10.54 23.28
C ASN A 390 -13.03 -9.14 23.88
N TYR A 391 -13.63 -8.26 23.10
CA TYR A 391 -14.21 -7.02 23.59
C TYR A 391 -15.41 -7.31 24.52
N ASP A 392 -16.34 -8.17 24.05
CA ASP A 392 -17.51 -8.65 24.81
C ASP A 392 -17.82 -10.10 24.43
N THR A 393 -17.59 -11.03 25.36
CA THR A 393 -17.82 -12.47 25.11
C THR A 393 -19.31 -12.82 24.98
N SER A 394 -20.21 -12.07 25.65
CA SER A 394 -21.65 -12.29 25.52
C SER A 394 -22.12 -11.92 24.11
N GLN A 395 -21.68 -10.77 23.64
CA GLN A 395 -21.96 -10.29 22.29
C GLN A 395 -21.35 -11.23 21.22
N ALA A 396 -20.13 -11.75 21.43
CA ALA A 396 -19.54 -12.75 20.53
C ALA A 396 -20.42 -14.03 20.42
N ARG A 397 -21.03 -14.46 21.51
CA ARG A 397 -21.98 -15.60 21.49
C ARG A 397 -23.26 -15.25 20.73
N GLU A 398 -23.77 -14.04 20.85
CA GLU A 398 -24.94 -13.54 20.10
C GLU A 398 -24.64 -13.49 18.61
N SER A 399 -23.47 -12.99 18.22
CA SER A 399 -23.02 -12.97 16.83
C SER A 399 -22.91 -14.38 16.23
N MET A 400 -22.43 -15.35 16.98
CA MET A 400 -22.44 -16.75 16.54
C MET A 400 -23.85 -17.31 16.35
N ARG A 401 -24.84 -16.94 17.22
CA ARG A 401 -26.25 -17.33 17.04
C ARG A 401 -26.85 -16.66 15.80
N LYS A 402 -26.62 -15.34 15.62
CA LYS A 402 -27.01 -14.60 14.41
C LYS A 402 -26.50 -15.30 13.14
N LEU A 403 -25.22 -15.68 13.13
CA LEU A 403 -24.62 -16.42 12.00
C LEU A 403 -25.28 -17.80 11.82
N ALA A 404 -25.60 -18.51 12.90
CA ALA A 404 -26.26 -19.83 12.83
C ALA A 404 -27.68 -19.71 12.25
N GLU A 405 -28.43 -18.65 12.52
CA GLU A 405 -29.77 -18.39 11.97
C GLU A 405 -29.76 -18.14 10.45
N MET A 406 -28.62 -17.70 9.89
CA MET A 406 -28.44 -17.54 8.46
C MET A 406 -28.21 -18.89 7.73
N GLU A 407 -28.06 -19.98 8.47
CA GLU A 407 -27.89 -21.36 7.95
C GLU A 407 -26.77 -21.50 6.90
N PRO A 408 -25.53 -21.05 7.16
CA PRO A 408 -24.46 -21.13 6.19
C PRO A 408 -24.16 -22.58 5.79
N ALA A 409 -23.94 -22.80 4.49
CA ALA A 409 -23.44 -24.10 3.99
C ALA A 409 -21.96 -24.29 4.36
N ALA A 410 -21.21 -23.19 4.42
CA ALA A 410 -19.84 -23.14 4.95
C ALA A 410 -19.59 -21.80 5.62
N ALA A 411 -18.90 -21.81 6.75
CA ALA A 411 -18.45 -20.60 7.45
C ALA A 411 -16.93 -20.66 7.65
N TRP A 412 -16.24 -19.66 7.11
CA TRP A 412 -14.78 -19.56 7.13
C TRP A 412 -14.33 -18.50 8.13
N PRO A 413 -13.66 -18.91 9.23
CA PRO A 413 -13.15 -17.97 10.24
C PRO A 413 -11.84 -17.33 9.82
N GLY A 414 -11.37 -16.36 10.62
CA GLY A 414 -10.06 -15.74 10.45
C GLY A 414 -8.88 -16.67 10.64
N HIS A 415 -9.11 -17.83 11.27
CA HIS A 415 -8.07 -18.81 11.57
C HIS A 415 -8.49 -20.25 11.24
N ALA A 416 -7.52 -21.01 10.67
CA ALA A 416 -7.59 -22.45 10.44
C ALA A 416 -8.70 -22.90 9.46
N ASN A 417 -9.51 -23.91 9.83
CA ASN A 417 -10.42 -24.59 8.93
C ASN A 417 -11.84 -24.03 8.98
N PRO A 418 -12.65 -24.14 7.91
CA PRO A 418 -14.05 -23.75 7.94
C PRO A 418 -14.88 -24.71 8.81
N ALA A 419 -16.02 -24.19 9.28
CA ALA A 419 -17.13 -25.03 9.70
C ALA A 419 -17.92 -25.46 8.45
N THR A 420 -18.21 -26.76 8.32
CA THR A 420 -18.95 -27.36 7.20
C THR A 420 -19.89 -28.45 7.72
N GLY A 421 -20.81 -28.91 6.89
CA GLY A 421 -21.83 -29.88 7.26
C GLY A 421 -22.96 -29.24 8.06
N ASP A 422 -23.22 -29.70 9.28
CA ASP A 422 -24.20 -29.04 10.18
C ASP A 422 -23.57 -27.80 10.84
N VAL A 423 -23.33 -26.75 10.04
CA VAL A 423 -22.72 -25.50 10.53
C VAL A 423 -23.60 -24.84 11.59
N ARG A 424 -24.93 -24.80 11.37
CA ARG A 424 -25.87 -24.24 12.35
C ARG A 424 -25.74 -24.91 13.70
N GLY A 425 -25.84 -26.24 13.76
CA GLY A 425 -25.76 -26.98 15.01
C GLY A 425 -24.41 -26.82 15.71
N GLN A 426 -23.31 -26.77 14.93
CA GLN A 426 -21.97 -26.53 15.46
C GLN A 426 -21.87 -25.15 16.13
N LEU A 427 -22.37 -24.09 15.47
CA LEU A 427 -22.33 -22.72 15.99
C LEU A 427 -23.22 -22.52 17.22
N VAL A 428 -24.44 -23.06 17.22
CA VAL A 428 -25.36 -23.02 18.37
C VAL A 428 -24.70 -23.71 19.56
N LYS A 429 -24.21 -24.92 19.37
CA LYS A 429 -23.50 -25.68 20.42
C LYS A 429 -22.32 -24.91 21.00
N ALA A 430 -21.54 -24.26 20.13
CA ALA A 430 -20.38 -23.46 20.53
C ALA A 430 -20.79 -22.21 21.32
N ALA A 431 -21.86 -21.52 20.87
CA ALA A 431 -22.39 -20.34 21.55
C ALA A 431 -22.98 -20.65 22.94
N GLU A 432 -23.49 -21.86 23.17
CA GLU A 432 -24.05 -22.34 24.44
C GLU A 432 -23.01 -22.91 25.41
N ALA A 433 -21.82 -23.27 24.91
CA ALA A 433 -20.79 -23.88 25.74
C ALA A 433 -20.34 -22.95 26.88
N THR A 434 -20.38 -23.45 28.13
CA THR A 434 -20.13 -22.70 29.38
C THR A 434 -18.66 -22.75 29.85
N GLY A 435 -17.69 -23.10 29.00
CA GLY A 435 -16.28 -23.25 29.38
C GLY A 435 -15.37 -22.27 28.65
N ASP A 436 -14.46 -21.60 29.38
CA ASP A 436 -13.34 -20.86 28.81
C ASP A 436 -12.35 -21.80 28.15
N ILE A 437 -11.88 -21.45 26.98
CA ILE A 437 -10.86 -22.21 26.21
C ILE A 437 -9.54 -22.35 26.98
N ALA A 438 -9.27 -21.47 27.95
CA ALA A 438 -8.07 -21.48 28.78
C ALA A 438 -8.01 -22.65 29.78
N SER A 439 -9.11 -23.38 30.04
CA SER A 439 -9.16 -24.45 31.07
C SER A 439 -9.09 -25.88 30.56
N ALA A 440 -8.94 -26.12 29.26
CA ALA A 440 -8.78 -27.47 28.74
C ALA A 440 -7.33 -27.96 28.98
N THR A 441 -7.08 -28.53 30.15
CA THR A 441 -5.89 -29.34 30.44
C THR A 441 -5.83 -30.47 29.40
N PRO A 442 -4.64 -30.82 28.84
CA PRO A 442 -4.54 -31.95 27.93
C PRO A 442 -4.95 -33.21 28.65
N ALA A 443 -5.91 -33.95 28.09
CA ALA A 443 -6.19 -35.30 28.55
C ALA A 443 -4.92 -36.13 28.38
N THR A 444 -4.35 -36.59 29.48
CA THR A 444 -3.27 -37.57 29.52
C THR A 444 -3.81 -38.86 28.95
N THR A 445 -3.35 -39.25 27.77
CA THR A 445 -3.31 -40.64 27.29
C THR A 445 -1.91 -40.96 26.83
#